data_bbb924a0e0361bac349b4cdcdf415b00
#
_entry.id   bbb924a0e0361bac349b4cdcdf415b00
#
_cell.length_a   1.000
_cell.length_b   1.000
_cell.length_c   1.000
_cell.angle_alpha   90.00
_cell.angle_beta   90.00
_cell.angle_gamma   90.00
#
_symmetry.space_group_name_H-M   'P 1'
#
loop_
_entity.id
_entity.type
_entity.pdbx_description
1 polymer ?
#
loop_
_entity_poly.entity_id
_entity_poly.type
_entity_poly.pdbx_seq_one_letter_code
_entity_poly.pdbx_strand_id
1 'polypeptide(L)'
;AAIFLKAAELIAGPYRAKINAATMIAQSKNIHQAEIDAACELIDFLRFNVEFMTQIYADQPKSTSDMWNRLEYRPLEGFVYAITPFNFTAIAANLPASAAMMGNVVIWKPSDSQVFSAKIIIDVFKEAGVPDGVINVVFGDALMVTDTVLASRDFAGVHFTGSTHVFKDIWAKIGMNIHHYKTYPRIVGETGGKDFVVAHPSANVKQVATGIVRGAFEFQGQKCSAASRAYVPQSMWPALKEQLITDTKSMKMGSPEDFGNFITAVIHEGSFDKLASYIDQAKKDADAEIIVGGNYDKSVGYFIEPTII
;
A
#
# COMPACT_ATOMS: atom_id res chain seq x y z
N ALA A 1 -18.24 14.64 1.03
CA ALA A 1 -18.56 13.90 -0.21
C ALA A 1 -18.15 14.68 -1.46
N ALA A 2 -18.79 15.84 -1.77
CA ALA A 2 -18.55 16.58 -3.01
C ALA A 2 -17.08 16.92 -3.28
N ILE A 3 -16.32 17.28 -2.26
CA ILE A 3 -14.89 17.59 -2.35
C ILE A 3 -14.09 16.37 -2.84
N PHE A 4 -14.33 15.19 -2.27
CA PHE A 4 -13.59 13.98 -2.65
C PHE A 4 -14.03 13.41 -3.99
N LEU A 5 -15.30 13.57 -4.39
CA LEU A 5 -15.73 13.28 -5.76
C LEU A 5 -15.05 14.22 -6.76
N LYS A 6 -14.92 15.51 -6.44
CA LYS A 6 -14.16 16.46 -7.28
C LYS A 6 -12.68 16.08 -7.34
N ALA A 7 -12.07 15.64 -6.24
CA ALA A 7 -10.70 15.14 -6.24
C ALA A 7 -10.54 13.93 -7.17
N ALA A 8 -11.50 12.99 -7.18
CA ALA A 8 -11.50 11.87 -8.12
C ALA A 8 -11.54 12.33 -9.59
N GLU A 9 -12.36 13.33 -9.92
CA GLU A 9 -12.41 13.89 -11.28
C GLU A 9 -11.11 14.60 -11.68
N LEU A 10 -10.48 15.32 -10.77
CA LEU A 10 -9.18 15.96 -11.01
C LEU A 10 -8.10 14.91 -11.32
N ILE A 11 -8.09 13.80 -10.58
CA ILE A 11 -7.15 12.70 -10.82
C ILE A 11 -7.48 11.97 -12.13
N ALA A 12 -8.74 11.74 -12.43
CA ALA A 12 -9.16 11.11 -13.68
C ALA A 12 -8.82 11.96 -14.93
N GLY A 13 -8.70 13.26 -14.77
CA GLY A 13 -8.44 14.23 -15.83
C GLY A 13 -7.05 14.86 -15.75
N PRO A 14 -6.93 16.13 -15.33
CA PRO A 14 -5.70 16.94 -15.50
C PRO A 14 -4.51 16.43 -14.69
N TYR A 15 -4.71 15.71 -13.62
CA TYR A 15 -3.62 15.19 -12.78
C TYR A 15 -3.19 13.76 -13.11
N ARG A 16 -3.89 13.03 -13.98
CA ARG A 16 -3.63 11.60 -14.26
C ARG A 16 -2.18 11.33 -14.68
N ALA A 17 -1.70 12.04 -15.70
CA ALA A 17 -0.33 11.86 -16.16
C ALA A 17 0.71 12.26 -15.10
N LYS A 18 0.44 13.32 -14.34
CA LYS A 18 1.36 13.82 -13.30
C LYS A 18 1.50 12.83 -12.15
N ILE A 19 0.40 12.28 -11.64
CA ILE A 19 0.43 11.33 -10.53
C ILE A 19 1.08 10.01 -10.94
N ASN A 20 0.85 9.57 -12.18
CA ASN A 20 1.53 8.39 -12.73
C ASN A 20 3.03 8.62 -12.86
N ALA A 21 3.46 9.72 -13.44
CA ALA A 21 4.88 10.06 -13.59
C ALA A 21 5.58 10.17 -12.22
N ALA A 22 4.96 10.85 -11.24
CA ALA A 22 5.50 10.93 -9.88
C ALA A 22 5.63 9.56 -9.21
N THR A 23 4.67 8.67 -9.42
CA THR A 23 4.69 7.31 -8.91
C THR A 23 5.80 6.47 -9.58
N MET A 24 5.97 6.59 -10.89
CA MET A 24 7.05 5.92 -11.62
C MET A 24 8.42 6.34 -11.11
N ILE A 25 8.64 7.64 -10.95
CA ILE A 25 9.94 8.18 -10.51
C ILE A 25 10.23 7.82 -9.04
N ALA A 26 9.27 8.03 -8.15
CA ALA A 26 9.49 7.90 -6.73
C ALA A 26 9.50 6.45 -6.23
N GLN A 27 8.71 5.58 -6.86
CA GLN A 27 8.52 4.20 -6.42
C GLN A 27 9.14 3.17 -7.36
N SER A 28 9.70 3.63 -8.50
CA SER A 28 10.20 2.73 -9.57
C SER A 28 9.10 1.81 -10.12
N LYS A 29 7.86 2.27 -10.20
CA LYS A 29 6.78 1.53 -10.86
C LYS A 29 6.85 1.72 -12.37
N ASN A 30 6.54 0.69 -13.14
CA ASN A 30 6.30 0.86 -14.57
C ASN A 30 4.97 1.58 -14.82
N ILE A 31 4.73 2.01 -16.06
CA ILE A 31 3.55 2.81 -16.42
C ILE A 31 2.22 2.10 -16.10
N HIS A 32 2.15 0.78 -16.30
CA HIS A 32 0.93 0.00 -16.03
C HIS A 32 0.65 -0.09 -14.54
N GLN A 33 1.67 -0.31 -13.73
CA GLN A 33 1.57 -0.34 -12.27
C GLN A 33 1.22 1.04 -11.70
N ALA A 34 1.82 2.11 -12.23
CA ALA A 34 1.51 3.46 -11.81
C ALA A 34 0.04 3.83 -12.15
N GLU A 35 -0.42 3.47 -13.36
CA GLU A 35 -1.80 3.72 -13.77
C GLU A 35 -2.81 3.01 -12.85
N ILE A 36 -2.57 1.75 -12.51
CA ILE A 36 -3.46 0.96 -11.66
C ILE A 36 -3.36 1.43 -10.20
N ASP A 37 -2.15 1.40 -9.63
CA ASP A 37 -1.90 1.54 -8.18
C ASP A 37 -1.86 3.00 -7.71
N ALA A 38 -1.89 3.98 -8.62
CA ALA A 38 -1.98 5.39 -8.29
C ALA A 38 -3.28 6.02 -8.81
N ALA A 39 -3.46 6.14 -10.14
CA ALA A 39 -4.60 6.88 -10.68
C ALA A 39 -5.91 6.10 -10.51
N CYS A 40 -6.03 4.89 -11.06
CA CYS A 40 -7.30 4.16 -11.08
C CYS A 40 -7.78 3.82 -9.66
N GLU A 41 -6.92 3.22 -8.86
CA GLU A 41 -7.28 2.81 -7.51
C GLU A 41 -7.64 4.00 -6.60
N LEU A 42 -6.91 5.13 -6.72
CA LEU A 42 -7.26 6.32 -5.94
C LEU A 42 -8.60 6.92 -6.35
N ILE A 43 -8.89 6.96 -7.64
CA ILE A 43 -10.20 7.39 -8.14
C ILE A 43 -11.31 6.53 -7.54
N ASP A 44 -11.12 5.22 -7.54
CA ASP A 44 -12.08 4.27 -7.00
C ASP A 44 -12.23 4.43 -5.48
N PHE A 45 -11.14 4.54 -4.72
CA PHE A 45 -11.22 4.82 -3.28
C PHE A 45 -12.03 6.07 -2.98
N LEU A 46 -11.78 7.17 -3.66
CA LEU A 46 -12.47 8.44 -3.40
C LEU A 46 -13.96 8.34 -3.73
N ARG A 47 -14.35 7.60 -4.75
CA ARG A 47 -15.74 7.37 -5.14
C ARG A 47 -16.45 6.39 -4.22
N PHE A 48 -15.84 5.22 -3.98
CA PHE A 48 -16.42 4.18 -3.12
C PHE A 48 -16.50 4.61 -1.65
N ASN A 49 -15.54 5.38 -1.15
CA ASN A 49 -15.61 5.90 0.22
C ASN A 49 -16.82 6.82 0.44
N VAL A 50 -17.25 7.57 -0.58
CA VAL A 50 -18.49 8.35 -0.49
C VAL A 50 -19.71 7.43 -0.38
N GLU A 51 -19.75 6.35 -1.13
CA GLU A 51 -20.80 5.35 -1.03
C GLU A 51 -20.79 4.67 0.35
N PHE A 52 -19.64 4.21 0.82
CA PHE A 52 -19.48 3.59 2.14
C PHE A 52 -19.87 4.54 3.28
N MET A 53 -19.47 5.81 3.19
CA MET A 53 -19.92 6.83 4.14
C MET A 53 -21.45 6.93 4.16
N THR A 54 -22.10 6.94 3.00
CA THR A 54 -23.55 7.02 2.89
C THR A 54 -24.22 5.80 3.55
N GLN A 55 -23.66 4.60 3.32
CA GLN A 55 -24.15 3.37 3.95
C GLN A 55 -23.99 3.41 5.49
N ILE A 56 -22.85 3.88 5.99
CA ILE A 56 -22.62 4.04 7.45
C ILE A 56 -23.66 5.00 8.05
N TYR A 57 -23.92 6.15 7.42
CA TYR A 57 -24.90 7.11 7.93
C TYR A 57 -26.36 6.59 7.83
N ALA A 58 -26.63 5.66 6.93
CA ALA A 58 -27.94 5.01 6.81
C ALA A 58 -28.21 3.96 7.91
N ASP A 59 -27.15 3.49 8.59
CA ASP A 59 -27.30 2.55 9.70
C ASP A 59 -27.85 3.26 10.95
N GLN A 60 -29.16 3.14 11.15
CA GLN A 60 -29.90 3.85 12.20
C GLN A 60 -30.70 2.84 13.05
N PRO A 61 -30.90 3.13 14.35
CA PRO A 61 -31.72 2.30 15.22
C PRO A 61 -33.18 2.29 14.80
N LYS A 62 -33.87 1.21 15.10
CA LYS A 62 -35.30 1.10 14.82
C LYS A 62 -36.09 2.14 15.64
N SER A 63 -36.97 2.85 14.94
CA SER A 63 -37.99 3.70 15.54
C SER A 63 -39.31 2.93 15.66
N THR A 64 -40.12 3.30 16.62
CA THR A 64 -41.51 2.80 16.77
C THR A 64 -42.51 3.84 16.31
N SER A 65 -43.80 3.52 16.32
CA SER A 65 -44.83 4.49 15.89
C SER A 65 -44.94 5.73 16.79
N ASP A 66 -44.46 5.64 18.02
CA ASP A 66 -44.54 6.65 19.08
C ASP A 66 -43.17 7.18 19.49
N MET A 67 -42.08 6.65 18.94
CA MET A 67 -40.72 7.04 19.30
C MET A 67 -39.82 7.08 18.04
N TRP A 68 -39.09 8.18 17.87
CA TRP A 68 -38.06 8.33 16.86
C TRP A 68 -36.68 8.19 17.48
N ASN A 69 -35.93 7.18 17.07
CA ASN A 69 -34.56 6.90 17.49
C ASN A 69 -33.58 7.26 16.36
N ARG A 70 -32.50 7.96 16.69
CA ARG A 70 -31.47 8.37 15.75
C ARG A 70 -30.08 8.36 16.37
N LEU A 71 -29.10 7.95 15.58
CA LEU A 71 -27.66 8.14 15.85
C LEU A 71 -27.16 9.42 15.16
N GLU A 72 -26.40 10.19 15.88
CA GLU A 72 -25.60 11.30 15.34
C GLU A 72 -24.14 10.87 15.31
N TYR A 73 -23.62 10.65 14.10
CA TYR A 73 -22.22 10.30 13.90
C TYR A 73 -21.36 11.55 14.03
N ARG A 74 -20.44 11.56 14.99
CA ARG A 74 -19.51 12.66 15.21
C ARG A 74 -18.07 12.24 14.95
N PRO A 75 -17.19 13.18 14.49
CA PRO A 75 -15.77 12.92 14.40
C PRO A 75 -15.17 12.60 15.77
N LEU A 76 -13.98 11.99 15.76
CA LEU A 76 -13.22 11.72 16.97
C LEU A 76 -12.81 13.05 17.63
N GLU A 77 -12.73 13.07 18.96
CA GLU A 77 -12.27 14.22 19.73
C GLU A 77 -10.74 14.25 19.76
N GLY A 78 -10.16 15.02 18.83
CA GLY A 78 -8.73 15.09 18.59
C GLY A 78 -8.38 14.93 17.11
N PHE A 79 -7.23 14.33 16.82
CA PHE A 79 -6.79 14.12 15.47
C PHE A 79 -6.43 12.63 15.18
N VAL A 80 -6.53 12.26 13.91
CA VAL A 80 -6.09 10.96 13.41
C VAL A 80 -4.69 11.08 12.81
N TYR A 81 -3.80 10.17 13.15
CA TYR A 81 -2.47 10.06 12.56
C TYR A 81 -2.48 9.04 11.42
N ALA A 82 -2.36 9.49 10.18
CA ALA A 82 -2.27 8.65 8.99
C ALA A 82 -0.81 8.42 8.63
N ILE A 83 -0.36 7.16 8.66
CA ILE A 83 0.99 6.74 8.26
C ILE A 83 0.86 5.87 7.04
N THR A 84 1.46 6.27 5.93
CA THR A 84 1.23 5.61 4.65
C THR A 84 2.48 4.99 4.06
N PRO A 85 2.33 3.84 3.37
CA PRO A 85 3.44 3.04 2.88
C PRO A 85 4.07 3.65 1.62
N PHE A 86 5.19 3.09 1.17
CA PHE A 86 5.86 3.54 -0.04
C PHE A 86 5.26 2.97 -1.33
N ASN A 87 4.56 1.83 -1.25
CA ASN A 87 4.28 1.00 -2.42
C ASN A 87 3.02 1.38 -3.21
N PHE A 88 2.08 2.12 -2.61
CA PHE A 88 0.84 2.54 -3.27
C PHE A 88 0.54 4.02 -3.05
N THR A 89 0.56 4.80 -4.12
CA THR A 89 0.13 6.21 -4.09
C THR A 89 -1.35 6.33 -3.74
N ALA A 90 -2.18 5.39 -4.22
CA ALA A 90 -3.60 5.34 -3.88
C ALA A 90 -3.84 5.18 -2.38
N ILE A 91 -3.13 4.24 -1.72
CA ILE A 91 -3.22 4.03 -0.28
C ILE A 91 -2.73 5.25 0.49
N ALA A 92 -1.64 5.88 0.00
CA ALA A 92 -1.10 7.09 0.63
C ALA A 92 -2.12 8.24 0.69
N ALA A 93 -2.96 8.38 -0.32
CA ALA A 93 -4.03 9.36 -0.34
C ALA A 93 -5.29 8.89 0.40
N ASN A 94 -5.61 7.60 0.32
CA ASN A 94 -6.83 7.04 0.90
C ASN A 94 -6.85 7.12 2.43
N LEU A 95 -5.74 6.83 3.11
CA LEU A 95 -5.71 6.82 4.57
C LEU A 95 -6.09 8.19 5.18
N PRO A 96 -5.47 9.31 4.77
CA PRO A 96 -5.91 10.62 5.25
C PRO A 96 -7.29 11.03 4.73
N ALA A 97 -7.63 10.69 3.47
CA ALA A 97 -8.89 11.11 2.86
C ALA A 97 -10.11 10.44 3.52
N SER A 98 -10.05 9.15 3.81
CA SER A 98 -11.15 8.41 4.45
C SER A 98 -11.46 8.94 5.85
N ALA A 99 -10.42 9.23 6.65
CA ALA A 99 -10.58 9.82 7.97
C ALA A 99 -11.15 11.25 7.89
N ALA A 100 -10.65 12.06 6.96
CA ALA A 100 -11.13 13.44 6.75
C ALA A 100 -12.58 13.47 6.23
N MET A 101 -12.97 12.52 5.38
CA MET A 101 -14.33 12.41 4.87
C MET A 101 -15.36 12.20 5.98
N MET A 102 -14.97 11.49 7.05
CA MET A 102 -15.80 11.27 8.24
C MET A 102 -15.71 12.42 9.25
N GLY A 103 -15.13 13.56 8.86
CA GLY A 103 -15.08 14.79 9.67
C GLY A 103 -13.88 14.91 10.61
N ASN A 104 -12.89 14.02 10.51
CA ASN A 104 -11.71 14.07 11.35
C ASN A 104 -10.64 15.02 10.80
N VAL A 105 -9.86 15.62 11.70
CA VAL A 105 -8.60 16.28 11.37
C VAL A 105 -7.49 15.25 11.32
N VAL A 106 -6.59 15.38 10.35
CA VAL A 106 -5.57 14.39 10.07
C VAL A 106 -4.17 15.01 10.06
N ILE A 107 -3.23 14.35 10.75
CA ILE A 107 -1.80 14.52 10.53
C ILE A 107 -1.37 13.34 9.63
N TRP A 108 -0.86 13.64 8.44
CA TRP A 108 -0.44 12.65 7.47
C TRP A 108 1.08 12.63 7.30
N LYS A 109 1.69 11.48 7.60
CA LYS A 109 3.11 11.20 7.36
C LYS A 109 3.24 10.21 6.23
N PRO A 110 3.46 10.66 4.97
CA PRO A 110 3.77 9.77 3.87
C PRO A 110 5.18 9.17 4.01
N SER A 111 5.42 8.06 3.35
CA SER A 111 6.77 7.51 3.18
C SER A 111 7.68 8.53 2.47
N ASP A 112 8.95 8.59 2.86
CA ASP A 112 9.93 9.50 2.26
C ASP A 112 10.11 9.24 0.76
N SER A 113 9.93 7.99 0.31
CA SER A 113 9.93 7.62 -1.11
C SER A 113 8.71 8.13 -1.89
N GLN A 114 7.69 8.69 -1.22
CA GLN A 114 6.47 9.19 -1.85
C GLN A 114 6.35 10.72 -1.85
N VAL A 115 7.40 11.46 -1.59
CA VAL A 115 7.34 12.93 -1.50
C VAL A 115 6.72 13.57 -2.74
N PHE A 116 7.08 13.11 -3.95
CA PHE A 116 6.55 13.65 -5.21
C PHE A 116 5.05 13.37 -5.37
N SER A 117 4.63 12.13 -5.19
CA SER A 117 3.21 11.76 -5.29
C SER A 117 2.38 12.39 -4.18
N ALA A 118 2.90 12.48 -2.95
CA ALA A 118 2.25 13.16 -1.85
C ALA A 118 2.02 14.65 -2.14
N LYS A 119 3.00 15.34 -2.76
CA LYS A 119 2.83 16.73 -3.18
C LYS A 119 1.69 16.91 -4.18
N ILE A 120 1.59 16.02 -5.16
CA ILE A 120 0.49 16.06 -6.14
C ILE A 120 -0.86 15.80 -5.48
N ILE A 121 -0.93 14.85 -4.55
CA ILE A 121 -2.15 14.58 -3.78
C ILE A 121 -2.59 15.82 -3.00
N ILE A 122 -1.65 16.51 -2.35
CA ILE A 122 -1.93 17.76 -1.63
C ILE A 122 -2.52 18.82 -2.57
N ASP A 123 -1.93 18.98 -3.76
CA ASP A 123 -2.41 19.95 -4.74
C ASP A 123 -3.82 19.60 -5.23
N VAL A 124 -4.09 18.31 -5.50
CA VAL A 124 -5.42 17.82 -5.86
C VAL A 124 -6.44 18.11 -4.75
N PHE A 125 -6.11 17.81 -3.50
CA PHE A 125 -7.01 18.03 -2.37
C PHE A 125 -7.31 19.53 -2.17
N LYS A 126 -6.30 20.39 -2.30
CA LYS A 126 -6.50 21.86 -2.22
C LYS A 126 -7.39 22.35 -3.36
N GLU A 127 -7.14 21.95 -4.61
CA GLU A 127 -7.94 22.33 -5.76
C GLU A 127 -9.37 21.77 -5.69
N ALA A 128 -9.53 20.58 -5.10
CA ALA A 128 -10.84 20.02 -4.85
C ALA A 128 -11.63 20.80 -3.79
N GLY A 129 -10.96 21.52 -2.90
CA GLY A 129 -11.56 22.36 -1.87
C GLY A 129 -11.50 21.74 -0.46
N VAL A 130 -10.54 20.85 -0.18
CA VAL A 130 -10.27 20.43 1.20
C VAL A 130 -9.82 21.66 2.00
N PRO A 131 -10.52 22.02 3.09
CA PRO A 131 -10.16 23.20 3.88
C PRO A 131 -8.77 23.09 4.52
N ASP A 132 -8.10 24.22 4.66
CA ASP A 132 -6.83 24.27 5.38
C ASP A 132 -6.98 23.73 6.80
N GLY A 133 -5.98 22.98 7.26
CA GLY A 133 -5.97 22.37 8.59
C GLY A 133 -6.72 21.04 8.72
N VAL A 134 -7.47 20.58 7.70
CA VAL A 134 -8.16 19.29 7.76
C VAL A 134 -7.17 18.14 7.53
N ILE A 135 -6.33 18.22 6.50
CA ILE A 135 -5.26 17.25 6.24
C ILE A 135 -3.93 17.99 6.29
N ASN A 136 -3.12 17.69 7.30
CA ASN A 136 -1.83 18.33 7.57
C ASN A 136 -0.70 17.34 7.28
N VAL A 137 0.12 17.65 6.29
CA VAL A 137 1.22 16.75 5.89
C VAL A 137 2.49 17.11 6.63
N VAL A 138 3.18 16.09 7.15
CA VAL A 138 4.46 16.22 7.85
C VAL A 138 5.49 15.31 7.17
N PHE A 139 6.59 15.92 6.75
CA PHE A 139 7.79 15.20 6.29
C PHE A 139 8.84 15.19 7.39
N GLY A 140 9.74 14.20 7.38
CA GLY A 140 10.82 14.11 8.33
C GLY A 140 11.01 12.70 8.89
N ASP A 141 11.92 12.57 9.85
CA ASP A 141 12.24 11.29 10.47
C ASP A 141 11.00 10.63 11.06
N ALA A 142 10.76 9.38 10.66
CA ALA A 142 9.52 8.67 10.98
C ALA A 142 9.37 8.39 12.49
N LEU A 143 10.47 8.10 13.19
CA LEU A 143 10.45 7.82 14.63
C LEU A 143 10.17 9.10 15.41
N MET A 144 10.90 10.17 15.08
CA MET A 144 10.74 11.48 15.74
C MET A 144 9.31 12.01 15.56
N VAL A 145 8.76 11.97 14.34
CA VAL A 145 7.39 12.42 14.07
C VAL A 145 6.39 11.56 14.83
N THR A 146 6.55 10.23 14.79
CA THR A 146 5.65 9.30 15.49
C THR A 146 5.69 9.51 17.00
N ASP A 147 6.85 9.65 17.60
CA ASP A 147 7.00 9.88 19.04
C ASP A 147 6.36 11.21 19.47
N THR A 148 6.55 12.26 18.67
CA THR A 148 5.93 13.58 18.91
C THR A 148 4.40 13.50 18.84
N VAL A 149 3.87 12.83 17.81
CA VAL A 149 2.43 12.69 17.60
C VAL A 149 1.78 11.87 18.73
N LEU A 150 2.39 10.71 19.08
CA LEU A 150 1.87 9.83 20.12
C LEU A 150 2.03 10.40 21.54
N ALA A 151 2.88 11.41 21.74
CA ALA A 151 2.95 12.15 23.00
C ALA A 151 1.83 13.18 23.16
N SER A 152 1.07 13.47 22.12
CA SER A 152 -0.02 14.45 22.20
C SER A 152 -1.22 13.87 22.93
N ARG A 153 -1.76 14.67 23.85
CA ARG A 153 -2.99 14.38 24.57
C ARG A 153 -4.23 14.28 23.66
N ASP A 154 -4.18 14.99 22.52
CA ASP A 154 -5.25 15.08 21.53
C ASP A 154 -5.15 13.99 20.45
N PHE A 155 -4.23 13.02 20.59
CA PHE A 155 -4.16 11.88 19.70
C PHE A 155 -5.41 11.00 19.88
N ALA A 156 -6.22 10.86 18.83
CA ALA A 156 -7.50 10.16 18.88
C ALA A 156 -7.52 8.86 18.06
N GLY A 157 -6.54 8.65 17.20
CA GLY A 157 -6.45 7.40 16.44
C GLY A 157 -5.28 7.37 15.47
N VAL A 158 -4.91 6.16 15.06
CA VAL A 158 -3.94 5.89 14.01
C VAL A 158 -4.57 5.10 12.87
N HIS A 159 -4.29 5.53 11.65
CA HIS A 159 -4.59 4.80 10.42
C HIS A 159 -3.26 4.49 9.74
N PHE A 160 -2.84 3.23 9.81
CA PHE A 160 -1.51 2.79 9.45
C PHE A 160 -1.55 1.75 8.33
N THR A 161 -0.68 1.92 7.33
CA THR A 161 -0.29 0.85 6.42
C THR A 161 1.23 0.84 6.29
N GLY A 162 1.85 -0.31 6.55
CA GLY A 162 3.29 -0.44 6.53
C GLY A 162 3.80 -1.78 7.06
N SER A 163 5.00 -1.81 7.64
CA SER A 163 5.57 -3.04 8.15
C SER A 163 4.94 -3.48 9.48
N THR A 164 4.77 -4.79 9.65
CA THR A 164 4.22 -5.40 10.87
C THR A 164 5.04 -5.03 12.12
N HIS A 165 6.36 -4.93 11.99
CA HIS A 165 7.24 -4.56 13.11
C HIS A 165 6.92 -3.14 13.60
N VAL A 166 6.89 -2.17 12.70
CA VAL A 166 6.57 -0.77 13.04
C VAL A 166 5.17 -0.65 13.64
N PHE A 167 4.20 -1.38 13.11
CA PHE A 167 2.83 -1.36 13.65
C PHE A 167 2.77 -1.90 15.10
N LYS A 168 3.50 -2.97 15.41
CA LYS A 168 3.60 -3.49 16.78
C LYS A 168 4.21 -2.48 17.74
N ASP A 169 5.26 -1.77 17.30
CA ASP A 169 5.91 -0.73 18.11
C ASP A 169 4.96 0.46 18.37
N ILE A 170 4.23 0.91 17.34
CA ILE A 170 3.20 1.95 17.49
C ILE A 170 2.12 1.51 18.47
N TRP A 171 1.61 0.29 18.34
CA TRP A 171 0.59 -0.25 19.23
C TRP A 171 1.07 -0.31 20.69
N ALA A 172 2.29 -0.79 20.91
CA ALA A 172 2.90 -0.81 22.24
C ALA A 172 3.03 0.59 22.84
N LYS A 173 3.49 1.58 22.06
CA LYS A 173 3.60 2.98 22.49
C LYS A 173 2.24 3.59 22.84
N ILE A 174 1.20 3.32 22.04
CA ILE A 174 -0.17 3.75 22.33
C ILE A 174 -0.65 3.16 23.64
N GLY A 175 -0.43 1.85 23.85
CA GLY A 175 -0.81 1.17 25.10
C GLY A 175 -0.12 1.74 26.34
N MET A 176 1.16 2.04 26.25
CA MET A 176 1.92 2.67 27.35
C MET A 176 1.44 4.08 27.69
N ASN A 177 0.92 4.81 26.70
CA ASN A 177 0.43 6.19 26.87
C ASN A 177 -1.08 6.29 27.11
N ILE A 178 -1.80 5.18 27.27
CA ILE A 178 -3.27 5.15 27.25
C ILE A 178 -3.91 6.10 28.25
N HIS A 179 -3.33 6.29 29.44
CA HIS A 179 -3.83 7.18 30.47
C HIS A 179 -3.57 8.66 30.21
N HIS A 180 -2.74 9.00 29.22
CA HIS A 180 -2.42 10.37 28.85
C HIS A 180 -3.45 10.97 27.88
N TYR A 181 -4.07 10.15 27.04
CA TYR A 181 -5.01 10.58 26.01
C TYR A 181 -6.34 11.02 26.59
N LYS A 182 -7.03 11.97 25.90
CA LYS A 182 -8.39 12.39 26.27
C LYS A 182 -9.42 11.27 26.18
N THR A 183 -9.27 10.41 25.17
CA THR A 183 -10.09 9.21 24.95
C THR A 183 -9.19 8.03 24.60
N TYR A 184 -9.69 6.80 24.63
CA TYR A 184 -8.93 5.66 24.11
C TYR A 184 -8.87 5.75 22.56
N PRO A 185 -7.64 5.78 21.97
CA PRO A 185 -7.49 5.96 20.54
C PRO A 185 -8.00 4.78 19.71
N ARG A 186 -8.44 5.04 18.49
CA ARG A 186 -8.75 4.00 17.50
C ARG A 186 -7.48 3.55 16.82
N ILE A 187 -7.31 2.23 16.64
CA ILE A 187 -6.15 1.64 15.99
C ILE A 187 -6.64 0.87 14.78
N VAL A 188 -6.28 1.37 13.60
CA VAL A 188 -6.54 0.72 12.33
C VAL A 188 -5.20 0.49 11.64
N GLY A 189 -4.86 -0.77 11.37
CA GLY A 189 -3.58 -1.10 10.78
C GLY A 189 -3.68 -2.22 9.77
N GLU A 190 -3.04 -1.99 8.62
CA GLU A 190 -2.77 -2.98 7.60
C GLU A 190 -1.27 -3.17 7.48
N THR A 191 -0.82 -4.42 7.47
CA THR A 191 0.62 -4.73 7.46
C THR A 191 0.98 -5.69 6.34
N GLY A 192 2.26 -6.08 6.26
CA GLY A 192 2.73 -7.03 5.28
C GLY A 192 2.11 -8.42 5.44
N GLY A 193 2.01 -9.13 4.35
CA GLY A 193 1.49 -10.49 4.25
C GLY A 193 2.52 -11.48 3.73
N LYS A 194 2.15 -12.75 3.78
CA LYS A 194 2.83 -13.90 3.17
C LYS A 194 1.80 -14.72 2.41
N ASP A 195 1.18 -14.11 1.43
CA ASP A 195 0.11 -14.68 0.65
C ASP A 195 0.59 -15.87 -0.19
N PHE A 196 -0.31 -16.75 -0.54
CA PHE A 196 0.07 -18.02 -1.18
C PHE A 196 -0.93 -18.39 -2.27
N VAL A 197 -0.45 -19.20 -3.20
CA VAL A 197 -1.25 -19.87 -4.23
C VAL A 197 -1.35 -21.35 -3.90
N VAL A 198 -2.57 -21.91 -3.93
CA VAL A 198 -2.80 -23.37 -3.85
C VAL A 198 -3.35 -23.84 -5.18
N ALA A 199 -2.60 -24.70 -5.86
CA ALA A 199 -3.04 -25.28 -7.13
C ALA A 199 -3.74 -26.63 -6.90
N HIS A 200 -4.91 -26.83 -7.55
CA HIS A 200 -5.57 -28.14 -7.58
C HIS A 200 -5.05 -28.94 -8.79
N PRO A 201 -4.97 -30.30 -8.72
CA PRO A 201 -4.48 -31.12 -9.84
C PRO A 201 -5.23 -30.95 -11.17
N SER A 202 -6.47 -30.49 -11.15
CA SER A 202 -7.26 -30.21 -12.34
C SER A 202 -7.06 -28.81 -12.91
N ALA A 203 -6.23 -27.96 -12.29
CA ALA A 203 -6.02 -26.60 -12.74
C ALA A 203 -5.19 -26.57 -14.05
N ASN A 204 -5.42 -25.53 -14.86
CA ASN A 204 -4.63 -25.32 -16.07
C ASN A 204 -3.22 -24.81 -15.72
N VAL A 205 -2.18 -25.53 -16.15
CA VAL A 205 -0.78 -25.22 -15.84
C VAL A 205 -0.39 -23.81 -16.23
N LYS A 206 -0.76 -23.33 -17.43
CA LYS A 206 -0.42 -21.97 -17.88
C LYS A 206 -1.09 -20.89 -17.03
N GLN A 207 -2.36 -21.08 -16.67
CA GLN A 207 -3.06 -20.14 -15.79
C GLN A 207 -2.44 -20.08 -14.40
N VAL A 208 -2.06 -21.25 -13.85
CA VAL A 208 -1.37 -21.32 -12.54
C VAL A 208 -0.01 -20.63 -12.62
N ALA A 209 0.79 -20.90 -13.65
CA ALA A 209 2.09 -20.26 -13.85
C ALA A 209 1.96 -18.73 -13.94
N THR A 210 1.06 -18.24 -14.80
CA THR A 210 0.82 -16.79 -14.95
C THR A 210 0.36 -16.16 -13.63
N GLY A 211 -0.54 -16.83 -12.89
CA GLY A 211 -1.01 -16.35 -11.58
C GLY A 211 0.12 -16.26 -10.55
N ILE A 212 0.99 -17.28 -10.48
CA ILE A 212 2.16 -17.29 -9.59
C ILE A 212 3.14 -16.18 -9.98
N VAL A 213 3.55 -16.14 -11.25
CA VAL A 213 4.59 -15.22 -11.72
C VAL A 213 4.17 -13.76 -11.61
N ARG A 214 2.94 -13.44 -11.99
CA ARG A 214 2.41 -12.08 -11.82
C ARG A 214 2.17 -11.74 -10.36
N GLY A 215 1.57 -12.63 -9.60
CA GLY A 215 1.30 -12.40 -8.19
C GLY A 215 2.58 -12.25 -7.34
N ALA A 216 3.67 -12.93 -7.72
CA ALA A 216 4.93 -12.87 -7.00
C ALA A 216 5.80 -11.67 -7.40
N PHE A 217 5.86 -11.34 -8.69
CA PHE A 217 6.90 -10.45 -9.22
C PHE A 217 6.41 -9.08 -9.67
N GLU A 218 5.10 -8.86 -9.80
CA GLU A 218 4.59 -7.53 -10.10
C GLU A 218 5.04 -6.54 -9.03
N PHE A 219 5.62 -5.41 -9.48
CA PHE A 219 6.28 -4.45 -8.62
C PHE A 219 7.34 -5.09 -7.69
N GLN A 220 8.13 -6.03 -8.22
CA GLN A 220 9.21 -6.74 -7.50
C GLN A 220 8.75 -7.41 -6.20
N GLY A 221 7.47 -7.83 -6.12
CA GLY A 221 6.88 -8.42 -4.93
C GLY A 221 6.72 -7.48 -3.74
N GLN A 222 6.85 -6.16 -3.94
CA GLN A 222 6.77 -5.14 -2.88
C GLN A 222 5.31 -4.77 -2.56
N LYS A 223 4.42 -5.75 -2.51
CA LYS A 223 3.01 -5.62 -2.17
C LYS A 223 2.69 -6.46 -0.93
N CYS A 224 1.80 -5.96 -0.07
CA CYS A 224 1.30 -6.73 1.08
C CYS A 224 0.62 -8.04 0.67
N SER A 225 0.04 -8.07 -0.54
CA SER A 225 -0.67 -9.17 -1.17
C SER A 225 0.17 -9.98 -2.17
N ALA A 226 1.51 -9.79 -2.23
CA ALA A 226 2.35 -10.53 -3.16
C ALA A 226 2.38 -12.02 -2.83
N ALA A 227 2.27 -12.88 -3.86
CA ALA A 227 2.36 -14.33 -3.70
C ALA A 227 3.77 -14.75 -3.30
N SER A 228 3.95 -15.14 -2.05
CA SER A 228 5.24 -15.51 -1.47
C SER A 228 5.50 -17.00 -1.50
N ARG A 229 4.46 -17.82 -1.71
CA ARG A 229 4.51 -19.27 -1.74
C ARG A 229 3.53 -19.83 -2.77
N ALA A 230 3.89 -21.01 -3.32
CA ALA A 230 2.96 -21.79 -4.10
C ALA A 230 2.96 -23.25 -3.62
N TYR A 231 1.78 -23.77 -3.34
CA TYR A 231 1.57 -25.19 -2.99
C TYR A 231 1.05 -25.89 -4.22
N VAL A 232 1.88 -26.77 -4.77
CA VAL A 232 1.66 -27.38 -6.08
C VAL A 232 1.63 -28.92 -5.97
N PRO A 233 0.63 -29.61 -6.56
CA PRO A 233 0.62 -31.06 -6.62
C PRO A 233 1.85 -31.60 -7.35
N GLN A 234 2.44 -32.70 -6.84
CA GLN A 234 3.60 -33.34 -7.46
C GLN A 234 3.34 -33.73 -8.92
N SER A 235 2.11 -34.13 -9.25
CA SER A 235 1.72 -34.48 -10.62
C SER A 235 1.77 -33.31 -11.60
N MET A 236 1.60 -32.08 -11.13
CA MET A 236 1.64 -30.87 -11.95
C MET A 236 3.05 -30.28 -12.03
N TRP A 237 3.89 -30.54 -11.03
CA TRP A 237 5.15 -29.84 -10.82
C TRP A 237 6.10 -29.83 -12.04
N PRO A 238 6.35 -30.95 -12.75
CA PRO A 238 7.29 -30.91 -13.88
C PRO A 238 6.89 -29.91 -14.97
N ALA A 239 5.63 -29.93 -15.39
CA ALA A 239 5.13 -29.03 -16.43
C ALA A 239 5.04 -27.58 -15.93
N LEU A 240 4.66 -27.38 -14.67
CA LEU A 240 4.57 -26.07 -14.07
C LEU A 240 5.96 -25.44 -13.87
N LYS A 241 6.97 -26.22 -13.42
CA LYS A 241 8.36 -25.74 -13.27
C LYS A 241 8.89 -25.21 -14.59
N GLU A 242 8.71 -25.93 -15.69
CA GLU A 242 9.14 -25.51 -17.03
C GLU A 242 8.46 -24.20 -17.46
N GLN A 243 7.14 -24.09 -17.24
CA GLN A 243 6.39 -22.87 -17.58
C GLN A 243 6.81 -21.70 -16.71
N LEU A 244 6.99 -21.88 -15.41
CA LEU A 244 7.47 -20.83 -14.49
C LEU A 244 8.83 -20.28 -14.89
N ILE A 245 9.78 -21.16 -15.24
CA ILE A 245 11.12 -20.77 -15.73
C ILE A 245 10.99 -19.95 -17.01
N THR A 246 10.17 -20.39 -17.96
CA THR A 246 9.94 -19.72 -19.24
C THR A 246 9.35 -18.35 -19.04
N ASP A 247 8.27 -18.23 -18.28
CA ASP A 247 7.57 -16.99 -18.04
C ASP A 247 8.47 -15.99 -17.28
N THR A 248 9.17 -16.45 -16.24
CA THR A 248 10.07 -15.60 -15.45
C THR A 248 11.23 -15.05 -16.28
N LYS A 249 11.86 -15.89 -17.12
CA LYS A 249 12.94 -15.44 -18.02
C LYS A 249 12.47 -14.48 -19.11
N SER A 250 11.19 -14.48 -19.45
CA SER A 250 10.64 -13.53 -20.43
C SER A 250 10.50 -12.10 -19.91
N MET A 251 10.56 -11.90 -18.59
CA MET A 251 10.42 -10.59 -17.96
C MET A 251 11.65 -9.73 -18.24
N LYS A 252 11.44 -8.59 -18.87
CA LYS A 252 12.49 -7.59 -19.05
C LYS A 252 12.65 -6.78 -17.77
N MET A 253 13.90 -6.47 -17.43
CA MET A 253 14.27 -5.69 -16.26
C MET A 253 15.05 -4.45 -16.67
N GLY A 254 14.69 -3.28 -16.10
CA GLY A 254 15.38 -2.02 -16.38
C GLY A 254 14.64 -0.79 -15.85
N SER A 255 14.96 0.38 -16.42
CA SER A 255 14.32 1.65 -16.06
C SER A 255 12.82 1.64 -16.32
N PRO A 256 12.00 2.26 -15.44
CA PRO A 256 10.57 2.44 -15.69
C PRO A 256 10.25 3.36 -16.88
N GLU A 257 11.22 4.11 -17.39
CA GLU A 257 11.08 4.93 -18.59
C GLU A 257 10.93 4.10 -19.87
N ASP A 258 11.49 2.88 -19.89
CA ASP A 258 11.20 1.90 -20.94
C ASP A 258 9.96 1.10 -20.57
N PHE A 259 8.85 1.39 -21.22
CA PHE A 259 7.54 0.76 -20.96
C PHE A 259 7.51 -0.74 -21.30
N GLY A 260 8.55 -1.26 -21.94
CA GLY A 260 8.74 -2.70 -22.17
C GLY A 260 9.27 -3.45 -20.94
N ASN A 261 9.76 -2.76 -19.93
CA ASN A 261 10.26 -3.38 -18.71
C ASN A 261 9.12 -3.73 -17.74
N PHE A 262 9.07 -4.99 -17.34
CA PHE A 262 8.11 -5.46 -16.32
C PHE A 262 8.69 -5.31 -14.91
N ILE A 263 9.97 -5.63 -14.75
CA ILE A 263 10.72 -5.55 -13.49
C ILE A 263 11.56 -4.28 -13.50
N THR A 264 11.50 -3.56 -12.38
CA THR A 264 12.29 -2.33 -12.16
C THR A 264 13.11 -2.43 -10.87
N ALA A 265 13.71 -1.35 -10.39
CA ALA A 265 14.48 -1.36 -9.15
C ALA A 265 13.57 -1.52 -7.91
N VAL A 266 14.08 -2.15 -6.86
CA VAL A 266 13.43 -2.12 -5.54
C VAL A 266 13.60 -0.75 -4.90
N ILE A 267 12.80 -0.45 -3.87
CA ILE A 267 12.57 0.91 -3.39
C ILE A 267 13.81 1.65 -2.84
N HIS A 268 14.72 0.95 -2.19
CA HIS A 268 15.93 1.54 -1.59
C HIS A 268 16.98 0.46 -1.27
N GLU A 269 18.20 0.91 -0.96
CA GLU A 269 19.36 0.05 -0.68
C GLU A 269 19.10 -0.97 0.44
N GLY A 270 18.48 -0.58 1.53
CA GLY A 270 18.17 -1.50 2.62
C GLY A 270 17.23 -2.64 2.22
N SER A 271 16.28 -2.40 1.28
CA SER A 271 15.45 -3.45 0.70
C SER A 271 16.28 -4.37 -0.21
N PHE A 272 17.14 -3.78 -1.02
CA PHE A 272 18.07 -4.54 -1.88
C PHE A 272 18.97 -5.47 -1.05
N ASP A 273 19.66 -4.95 -0.07
CA ASP A 273 20.61 -5.72 0.74
C ASP A 273 19.91 -6.85 1.51
N LYS A 274 18.72 -6.57 2.03
CA LYS A 274 17.88 -7.59 2.68
C LYS A 274 17.49 -8.72 1.73
N LEU A 275 17.02 -8.42 0.52
CA LEU A 275 16.61 -9.42 -0.47
C LEU A 275 17.83 -10.20 -1.00
N ALA A 276 18.95 -9.53 -1.27
CA ALA A 276 20.21 -10.17 -1.63
C ALA A 276 20.67 -11.17 -0.57
N SER A 277 20.55 -10.82 0.71
CA SER A 277 20.90 -11.73 1.80
C SER A 277 20.05 -13.01 1.83
N TYR A 278 18.76 -12.93 1.52
CA TYR A 278 17.91 -14.13 1.41
C TYR A 278 18.27 -15.00 0.21
N ILE A 279 18.61 -14.39 -0.93
CA ILE A 279 19.08 -15.13 -2.10
C ILE A 279 20.42 -15.85 -1.77
N ASP A 280 21.34 -15.17 -1.09
CA ASP A 280 22.61 -15.78 -0.68
C ASP A 280 22.43 -16.87 0.36
N GLN A 281 21.44 -16.75 1.24
CA GLN A 281 21.08 -17.80 2.17
C GLN A 281 20.55 -19.04 1.40
N ALA A 282 19.64 -18.85 0.46
CA ALA A 282 19.09 -19.92 -0.35
C ALA A 282 20.18 -20.66 -1.18
N LYS A 283 21.18 -19.92 -1.70
CA LYS A 283 22.32 -20.54 -2.40
C LYS A 283 23.18 -21.44 -1.51
N LYS A 284 23.16 -21.23 -0.20
CA LYS A 284 23.95 -21.99 0.78
C LYS A 284 23.15 -23.09 1.45
N ASP A 285 21.84 -23.05 1.38
CA ASP A 285 20.94 -24.01 2.01
C ASP A 285 20.83 -25.28 1.17
N ALA A 286 21.17 -26.41 1.78
CA ALA A 286 21.12 -27.72 1.10
C ALA A 286 19.68 -28.20 0.77
N ASP A 287 18.69 -27.65 1.48
CA ASP A 287 17.27 -27.99 1.29
C ASP A 287 16.56 -27.01 0.32
N ALA A 288 17.29 -26.04 -0.24
CA ALA A 288 16.77 -25.06 -1.19
C ALA A 288 17.37 -25.21 -2.59
N GLU A 289 16.54 -25.12 -3.62
CA GLU A 289 16.97 -25.09 -5.03
C GLU A 289 16.47 -23.78 -5.68
N ILE A 290 17.38 -22.94 -6.17
CA ILE A 290 17.03 -21.80 -7.02
C ILE A 290 16.78 -22.29 -8.42
N ILE A 291 15.52 -22.32 -8.86
CA ILE A 291 15.15 -22.84 -10.20
C ILE A 291 15.24 -21.77 -11.29
N VAL A 292 15.20 -20.49 -10.96
CA VAL A 292 15.38 -19.35 -11.87
C VAL A 292 15.74 -18.08 -11.11
N GLY A 293 16.50 -17.18 -11.72
CA GLY A 293 16.97 -15.95 -11.12
C GLY A 293 18.19 -16.14 -10.21
N GLY A 294 18.25 -15.40 -9.12
CA GLY A 294 19.32 -15.51 -8.12
C GLY A 294 20.45 -14.50 -8.30
N ASN A 295 20.38 -13.61 -9.30
CA ASN A 295 21.36 -12.55 -9.48
C ASN A 295 20.78 -11.19 -9.05
N TYR A 296 21.67 -10.30 -8.67
CA TYR A 296 21.33 -8.95 -8.27
C TYR A 296 22.50 -7.99 -8.51
N ASP A 297 22.22 -6.73 -8.81
CA ASP A 297 23.22 -5.71 -9.06
C ASP A 297 22.73 -4.34 -8.58
N LYS A 298 23.58 -3.60 -7.88
CA LYS A 298 23.29 -2.22 -7.44
C LYS A 298 24.27 -1.18 -7.99
N SER A 299 25.01 -1.52 -9.04
CA SER A 299 25.99 -0.60 -9.66
C SER A 299 25.34 0.59 -10.36
N VAL A 300 24.12 0.41 -10.91
CA VAL A 300 23.35 1.43 -11.61
C VAL A 300 22.04 1.74 -10.89
N GLY A 301 21.46 0.73 -10.24
CA GLY A 301 20.19 0.81 -9.50
C GLY A 301 19.98 -0.48 -8.71
N TYR A 302 19.00 -0.49 -7.83
CA TYR A 302 18.73 -1.61 -6.92
C TYR A 302 17.98 -2.74 -7.63
N PHE A 303 18.65 -3.41 -8.60
CA PHE A 303 18.03 -4.43 -9.43
C PHE A 303 18.25 -5.84 -8.87
N ILE A 304 17.16 -6.60 -8.77
CA ILE A 304 17.14 -8.00 -8.31
C ILE A 304 16.34 -8.81 -9.31
N GLU A 305 16.93 -9.88 -9.84
CA GLU A 305 16.21 -10.78 -10.73
C GLU A 305 15.03 -11.45 -10.01
N PRO A 306 13.88 -11.60 -10.69
CA PRO A 306 12.80 -12.45 -10.21
C PRO A 306 13.36 -13.85 -9.89
N THR A 307 13.23 -14.26 -8.63
CA THR A 307 13.88 -15.48 -8.12
C THR A 307 12.84 -16.43 -7.56
N ILE A 308 12.86 -17.68 -8.05
CA ILE A 308 12.03 -18.77 -7.53
C ILE A 308 12.95 -19.79 -6.87
N ILE A 309 12.64 -20.13 -5.65
CA ILE A 309 13.37 -21.06 -4.80
C ILE A 309 12.47 -22.24 -4.51
#